data_e84d78dd98ccef433064192a3d647eac
#
_entry.id   e84d78dd98ccef433064192a3d647eac
#
_cell.length_a   1.000
_cell.length_b   1.000
_cell.length_c   1.000
_cell.angle_alpha   90.00
_cell.angle_beta   90.00
_cell.angle_gamma   90.00
#
_symmetry.space_group_name_H-M   'P 1'
#
loop_
_entity.id
_entity.type
_entity.pdbx_description
1 polymer ?
#
loop_
_entity_poly.entity_id
_entity_poly.type
_entity_poly.pdbx_seq_one_letter_code
_entity_poly.pdbx_strand_id
1 'polypeptide(L)'
;SENQDTPEERAAFDFLYASTKATKAEPNVHLNFNHAMSRVNLKFVPGTDPEGNPVTLTDIECYLVGIKRNGTFDTETGVAAVTEDAAVSDLRQMLNADNDYTFTAYLLPQTIGAEGLQIEAAMTTADGRRI
;
A
#
# COMPACT_ATOMS: atom_id res chain seq x y z
N SER A 1 5.19 -12.59 -6.14
CA SER A 1 4.81 -12.65 -4.73
C SER A 1 3.61 -11.75 -4.51
N GLU A 2 2.59 -12.22 -3.83
CA GLU A 2 1.40 -11.40 -3.50
C GLU A 2 1.59 -10.59 -2.21
N ASN A 3 2.73 -10.74 -1.55
CA ASN A 3 3.05 -10.06 -0.32
C ASN A 3 3.72 -8.71 -0.56
N GLN A 4 3.54 -7.80 0.36
CA GLN A 4 4.16 -6.47 0.38
C GLN A 4 4.75 -6.17 1.78
N ASP A 5 5.33 -7.18 2.42
CA ASP A 5 5.87 -7.05 3.78
C ASP A 5 7.21 -6.31 3.80
N THR A 6 8.05 -6.53 2.78
CA THR A 6 9.36 -5.91 2.65
C THR A 6 9.37 -4.74 1.66
N PRO A 7 10.33 -3.80 1.76
CA PRO A 7 10.49 -2.74 0.76
C PRO A 7 10.71 -3.27 -0.65
N GLU A 8 11.45 -4.36 -0.81
CA GLU A 8 11.74 -5.00 -2.09
C GLU A 8 10.48 -5.59 -2.72
N GLU A 9 9.64 -6.25 -1.93
CA GLU A 9 8.35 -6.77 -2.39
C GLU A 9 7.44 -5.62 -2.82
N ARG A 10 7.38 -4.54 -2.05
CA ARG A 10 6.60 -3.34 -2.40
C ARG A 10 7.07 -2.69 -3.69
N ALA A 11 8.39 -2.58 -3.89
CA ALA A 11 8.97 -1.99 -5.10
C ALA A 11 8.57 -2.76 -6.37
N ALA A 12 8.32 -4.06 -6.27
CA ALA A 12 7.85 -4.88 -7.38
C ALA A 12 6.42 -4.53 -7.86
N PHE A 13 5.65 -3.81 -7.04
CA PHE A 13 4.29 -3.36 -7.37
C PHE A 13 4.21 -1.88 -7.75
N ASP A 14 5.31 -1.14 -7.65
CA ASP A 14 5.34 0.28 -8.02
C ASP A 14 5.66 0.45 -9.51
N PHE A 15 4.67 0.24 -10.35
CA PHE A 15 4.81 0.38 -11.80
C PHE A 15 4.88 1.84 -12.22
N LEU A 16 5.95 2.17 -12.94
CA LEU A 16 6.14 3.48 -13.57
C LEU A 16 5.91 3.38 -15.07
N TYR A 17 5.23 4.35 -15.62
CA TYR A 17 5.01 4.45 -17.06
C TYR A 17 5.38 5.82 -17.59
N ALA A 18 6.04 5.82 -18.76
CA ALA A 18 6.29 7.02 -19.54
C ALA A 18 6.19 6.69 -21.03
N SER A 19 5.61 7.58 -21.79
CA SER A 19 5.55 7.49 -23.25
C SER A 19 5.77 8.85 -23.86
N THR A 20 6.51 8.89 -24.97
CA THR A 20 6.70 10.08 -25.75
C THR A 20 6.95 9.73 -27.22
N LYS A 21 6.83 10.71 -28.09
CA LYS A 21 7.14 10.57 -29.52
C LYS A 21 8.41 11.35 -29.82
N ALA A 22 9.30 10.75 -30.58
CA ALA A 22 10.47 11.39 -31.13
C ALA A 22 10.36 11.50 -32.66
N THR A 23 10.91 12.57 -33.22
CA THR A 23 11.02 12.75 -34.67
C THR A 23 12.49 12.93 -35.04
N LYS A 24 12.83 12.72 -36.31
CA LYS A 24 14.19 12.94 -36.78
C LYS A 24 14.65 14.39 -36.62
N ALA A 25 13.70 15.33 -36.61
CA ALA A 25 13.96 16.76 -36.43
C ALA A 25 14.14 17.14 -34.94
N GLU A 26 13.57 16.34 -34.02
CA GLU A 26 13.68 16.53 -32.56
C GLU A 26 14.18 15.24 -31.92
N PRO A 27 15.50 15.01 -31.95
CA PRO A 27 16.08 13.75 -31.48
C PRO A 27 16.18 13.65 -29.95
N ASN A 28 16.02 14.76 -29.23
CA ASN A 28 16.06 14.79 -27.77
C ASN A 28 14.69 14.35 -27.22
N VAL A 29 14.74 13.31 -26.40
CA VAL A 29 13.53 12.68 -25.82
C VAL A 29 13.52 12.94 -24.32
N HIS A 30 12.43 13.54 -23.83
CA HIS A 30 12.15 13.67 -22.41
C HIS A 30 11.06 12.69 -22.03
N LEU A 31 11.33 11.83 -21.05
CA LEU A 31 10.38 10.87 -20.50
C LEU A 31 9.94 11.34 -19.10
N ASN A 32 8.67 11.61 -18.95
CA ASN A 32 8.04 11.88 -17.65
C ASN A 32 7.39 10.60 -17.15
N PHE A 33 7.94 10.04 -16.08
CA PHE A 33 7.39 8.82 -15.48
C PHE A 33 6.28 9.15 -14.50
N ASN A 34 5.18 8.44 -14.62
CA ASN A 34 4.05 8.51 -13.70
C ASN A 34 3.83 7.16 -13.04
N HIS A 35 3.44 7.18 -11.77
CA HIS A 35 3.03 5.97 -11.07
C HIS A 35 1.67 5.49 -11.60
N ALA A 36 1.59 4.20 -11.94
CA ALA A 36 0.36 3.56 -12.37
C ALA A 36 -0.45 2.97 -11.21
N MET A 37 0.15 2.91 -10.01
CA MET A 37 -0.42 2.35 -8.79
C MET A 37 -0.76 3.44 -7.79
N SER A 38 -1.72 3.16 -6.90
CA SER A 38 -2.03 4.00 -5.75
C SER A 38 -1.21 3.54 -4.54
N ARG A 39 -0.57 4.48 -3.84
CA ARG A 39 0.15 4.21 -2.60
C ARG A 39 -0.70 4.55 -1.39
N VAL A 40 -0.81 3.61 -0.46
CA VAL A 40 -1.43 3.81 0.86
C VAL A 40 -0.34 3.80 1.92
N ASN A 41 -0.31 4.83 2.77
CA ASN A 41 0.53 4.89 3.96
C ASN A 41 -0.34 5.16 5.18
N LEU A 42 -0.24 4.30 6.19
CA LEU A 42 -0.94 4.43 7.46
C LEU A 42 0.09 4.35 8.57
N LYS A 43 0.21 5.41 9.35
CA LYS A 43 1.10 5.44 10.52
C LYS A 43 0.27 5.34 11.79
N PHE A 44 0.58 4.36 12.62
CA PHE A 44 0.00 4.22 13.94
C PHE A 44 0.83 5.00 14.96
N VAL A 45 0.17 5.86 15.70
CA VAL A 45 0.79 6.68 16.75
C VAL A 45 0.17 6.28 18.08
N PRO A 46 0.98 5.80 19.04
CA PRO A 46 0.48 5.50 20.38
C PRO A 46 -0.16 6.73 21.02
N GLY A 47 -1.27 6.53 21.68
CA GLY A 47 -1.89 7.54 22.53
C GLY A 47 -1.34 7.52 23.96
N THR A 48 -2.12 8.09 24.87
CA THR A 48 -1.87 8.04 26.32
C THR A 48 -2.92 7.19 27.01
N ASP A 49 -2.56 6.60 28.14
CA ASP A 49 -3.51 5.94 29.02
C ASP A 49 -4.41 6.98 29.74
N PRO A 50 -5.45 6.57 30.49
CA PRO A 50 -6.31 7.49 31.24
C PRO A 50 -5.57 8.35 32.28
N GLU A 51 -4.40 7.89 32.74
CA GLU A 51 -3.52 8.58 33.67
C GLU A 51 -2.57 9.57 32.98
N GLY A 52 -2.58 9.61 31.62
CA GLY A 52 -1.76 10.51 30.83
C GLY A 52 -0.36 10.00 30.49
N ASN A 53 -0.04 8.73 30.77
CA ASN A 53 1.26 8.16 30.43
C ASN A 53 1.26 7.66 28.97
N PRO A 54 2.37 7.78 28.23
CA PRO A 54 2.48 7.23 26.89
C PRO A 54 2.26 5.71 26.87
N VAL A 55 1.39 5.23 25.99
CA VAL A 55 1.24 3.79 25.74
C VAL A 55 2.35 3.33 24.82
N THR A 56 3.08 2.30 25.24
CA THR A 56 4.11 1.68 24.41
C THR A 56 3.53 0.47 23.70
N LEU A 57 3.55 0.49 22.36
CA LEU A 57 3.18 -0.66 21.53
C LEU A 57 4.42 -1.49 21.21
N THR A 58 4.28 -2.81 21.17
CA THR A 58 5.36 -3.72 20.71
C THR A 58 5.14 -4.09 19.25
N ASP A 59 3.97 -4.64 18.93
CA ASP A 59 3.63 -5.11 17.59
C ASP A 59 2.18 -4.72 17.25
N ILE A 60 1.95 -4.42 15.97
CA ILE A 60 0.63 -4.21 15.40
C ILE A 60 0.47 -5.13 14.21
N GLU A 61 -0.50 -6.01 14.26
CA GLU A 61 -0.92 -6.80 13.11
C GLU A 61 -2.00 -6.02 12.37
N CYS A 62 -1.66 -5.46 11.20
CA CYS A 62 -2.52 -4.57 10.44
C CYS A 62 -2.98 -5.25 9.14
N TYR A 63 -4.27 -5.13 8.85
CA TYR A 63 -4.91 -5.63 7.63
C TYR A 63 -5.57 -4.49 6.89
N LEU A 64 -5.31 -4.41 5.60
CA LEU A 64 -6.11 -3.66 4.66
C LEU A 64 -7.13 -4.63 4.06
N VAL A 65 -8.42 -4.44 4.39
CA VAL A 65 -9.46 -5.45 4.22
C VAL A 65 -10.18 -5.31 2.89
N GLY A 66 -10.47 -6.45 2.26
CA GLY A 66 -11.40 -6.52 1.14
C GLY A 66 -10.95 -5.85 -0.16
N ILE A 67 -9.65 -5.82 -0.44
CA ILE A 67 -9.10 -5.24 -1.66
C ILE A 67 -8.92 -6.28 -2.77
N LYS A 68 -9.00 -5.84 -4.03
CA LYS A 68 -8.63 -6.65 -5.19
C LYS A 68 -7.13 -6.48 -5.46
N ARG A 69 -6.40 -7.60 -5.55
CA ARG A 69 -4.94 -7.61 -5.69
C ARG A 69 -4.46 -8.08 -7.05
N ASN A 70 -5.32 -8.68 -7.84
CA ASN A 70 -5.02 -9.17 -9.18
C ASN A 70 -5.54 -8.20 -10.24
N GLY A 71 -4.74 -7.96 -11.24
CA GLY A 71 -5.07 -7.03 -12.31
C GLY A 71 -4.13 -7.11 -13.48
N THR A 72 -4.27 -6.16 -14.39
CA THR A 72 -3.48 -6.02 -15.59
C THR A 72 -2.80 -4.67 -15.65
N PHE A 73 -1.70 -4.61 -16.36
CA PHE A 73 -1.01 -3.38 -16.70
C PHE A 73 -0.84 -3.34 -18.23
N ASP A 74 -1.45 -2.34 -18.85
CA ASP A 74 -1.34 -2.10 -20.29
C ASP A 74 -0.06 -1.30 -20.58
N THR A 75 0.89 -1.92 -21.24
CA THR A 75 2.18 -1.29 -21.56
C THR A 75 2.12 -0.28 -22.71
N GLU A 76 1.04 -0.24 -23.47
CA GLU A 76 0.85 0.77 -24.52
C GLU A 76 0.30 2.07 -23.96
N THR A 77 -0.64 1.97 -23.01
CA THR A 77 -1.34 3.11 -22.43
C THR A 77 -0.84 3.52 -21.05
N GLY A 78 -0.12 2.63 -20.35
CA GLY A 78 0.32 2.83 -18.96
C GLY A 78 -0.80 2.68 -17.93
N VAL A 79 -1.92 2.10 -18.32
CA VAL A 79 -3.07 1.93 -17.43
C VAL A 79 -2.97 0.63 -16.66
N ALA A 80 -3.02 0.73 -15.33
CA ALA A 80 -3.21 -0.40 -14.44
C ALA A 80 -4.69 -0.50 -14.02
N ALA A 81 -5.23 -1.70 -13.95
CA ALA A 81 -6.61 -1.93 -13.52
C ALA A 81 -6.74 -3.30 -12.85
N VAL A 82 -7.67 -3.41 -11.91
CA VAL A 82 -8.06 -4.71 -11.36
C VAL A 82 -8.80 -5.52 -12.41
N THR A 83 -8.61 -6.85 -12.40
CA THR A 83 -9.41 -7.76 -13.20
C THR A 83 -10.84 -7.77 -12.66
N GLU A 84 -11.84 -7.79 -13.54
CA GLU A 84 -13.26 -7.65 -13.16
C GLU A 84 -13.70 -8.71 -12.14
N ASP A 85 -13.28 -9.95 -12.33
CA ASP A 85 -13.57 -11.11 -11.50
C ASP A 85 -12.51 -11.37 -10.40
N ALA A 86 -11.56 -10.43 -10.21
CA ALA A 86 -10.55 -10.59 -9.19
C ALA A 86 -11.18 -10.77 -7.80
N ALA A 87 -10.78 -11.83 -7.12
CA ALA A 87 -11.21 -12.08 -5.75
C ALA A 87 -10.71 -10.97 -4.82
N VAL A 88 -11.53 -10.60 -3.85
CA VAL A 88 -11.12 -9.73 -2.75
C VAL A 88 -10.30 -10.53 -1.74
N SER A 89 -9.30 -9.90 -1.17
CA SER A 89 -8.46 -10.48 -0.12
C SER A 89 -7.92 -9.38 0.78
N ASP A 90 -7.38 -9.79 1.92
CA ASP A 90 -6.78 -8.85 2.86
C ASP A 90 -5.27 -8.78 2.65
N LEU A 91 -4.70 -7.59 2.76
CA LEU A 91 -3.26 -7.40 2.75
C LEU A 91 -2.81 -7.16 4.19
N ARG A 92 -1.99 -8.09 4.70
CA ARG A 92 -1.48 -8.09 6.07
C ARG A 92 -0.07 -7.55 6.12
N GLN A 93 0.24 -6.74 7.13
CA GLN A 93 1.61 -6.38 7.52
C GLN A 93 1.76 -6.39 9.04
N MET A 94 2.95 -6.79 9.50
CA MET A 94 3.36 -6.63 10.89
C MET A 94 4.10 -5.30 11.04
N LEU A 95 3.62 -4.47 11.95
CA LEU A 95 4.19 -3.16 12.23
C LEU A 95 4.83 -3.17 13.61
N ASN A 96 6.02 -2.59 13.69
CA ASN A 96 6.81 -2.49 14.91
C ASN A 96 7.75 -1.27 14.82
N ALA A 97 8.69 -1.16 15.73
CA ALA A 97 9.65 -0.05 15.75
C ALA A 97 10.54 -0.01 14.49
N ASP A 98 10.85 -1.16 13.88
CA ASP A 98 11.74 -1.22 12.72
C ASP A 98 11.15 -0.56 11.48
N ASN A 99 9.82 -0.63 11.32
CA ASN A 99 9.09 0.05 10.25
C ASN A 99 8.35 1.32 10.71
N ASP A 100 8.73 1.86 11.88
CA ASP A 100 8.12 3.05 12.47
C ASP A 100 6.59 2.97 12.55
N TYR A 101 6.06 1.77 12.84
CA TYR A 101 4.62 1.47 12.91
C TYR A 101 3.85 1.93 11.67
N THR A 102 4.49 1.85 10.50
CA THR A 102 3.93 2.33 9.24
C THR A 102 3.55 1.17 8.31
N PHE A 103 2.28 1.08 7.99
CA PHE A 103 1.76 0.25 6.92
C PHE A 103 1.96 0.96 5.59
N THR A 104 2.58 0.30 4.61
CA THR A 104 2.74 0.83 3.26
C THR A 104 2.32 -0.22 2.24
N ALA A 105 1.44 0.13 1.33
CA ALA A 105 1.02 -0.76 0.24
C ALA A 105 0.83 0.01 -1.07
N TYR A 106 1.05 -0.70 -2.17
CA TYR A 106 0.72 -0.25 -3.53
C TYR A 106 -0.49 -1.05 -4.03
N LEU A 107 -1.51 -0.33 -4.44
CA LEU A 107 -2.79 -0.89 -4.86
C LEU A 107 -3.06 -0.58 -6.32
N LEU A 108 -3.61 -1.56 -7.03
CA LEU A 108 -4.21 -1.32 -8.35
C LEU A 108 -5.36 -0.31 -8.21
N PRO A 109 -5.52 0.61 -9.17
CA PRO A 109 -6.70 1.47 -9.24
C PRO A 109 -7.97 0.64 -9.20
N GLN A 110 -8.83 0.91 -8.21
CA GLN A 110 -10.07 0.19 -8.00
C GLN A 110 -11.10 1.06 -7.30
N THR A 111 -12.38 0.75 -7.52
CA THR A 111 -13.46 1.40 -6.80
C THR A 111 -13.53 0.83 -5.39
N ILE A 112 -13.46 1.71 -4.41
CA ILE A 112 -13.71 1.37 -3.00
C ILE A 112 -15.22 1.48 -2.74
N GLY A 113 -15.76 0.53 -1.98
CA GLY A 113 -17.18 0.53 -1.63
C GLY A 113 -17.62 1.76 -0.82
N ALA A 114 -18.92 1.89 -0.59
CA ALA A 114 -19.50 3.03 0.13
C ALA A 114 -18.98 3.15 1.58
N GLU A 115 -18.58 2.05 2.18
CA GLU A 115 -17.99 2.01 3.54
C GLU A 115 -16.56 2.55 3.60
N GLY A 116 -15.95 2.86 2.44
CA GLY A 116 -14.58 3.34 2.34
C GLY A 116 -13.55 2.20 2.44
N LEU A 117 -12.29 2.60 2.58
CA LEU A 117 -11.17 1.68 2.77
C LEU A 117 -11.18 1.19 4.23
N GLN A 118 -11.32 -0.11 4.41
CA GLN A 118 -11.42 -0.72 5.74
C GLN A 118 -10.04 -1.20 6.21
N ILE A 119 -9.76 -0.94 7.49
CA ILE A 119 -8.53 -1.30 8.15
C ILE A 119 -8.88 -2.02 9.44
N GLU A 120 -8.29 -3.20 9.63
CA GLU A 120 -8.34 -3.91 10.90
C GLU A 120 -6.94 -3.94 11.50
N ALA A 121 -6.83 -3.69 12.79
CA ALA A 121 -5.57 -3.74 13.50
C ALA A 121 -5.72 -4.43 14.84
N ALA A 122 -4.87 -5.42 15.10
CA ALA A 122 -4.71 -6.02 16.42
C ALA A 122 -3.40 -5.52 17.03
N MET A 123 -3.48 -4.94 18.20
CA MET A 123 -2.34 -4.31 18.87
C MET A 123 -1.97 -5.08 20.13
N THR A 124 -0.68 -5.18 20.40
CA THR A 124 -0.15 -5.69 21.67
C THR A 124 0.59 -4.56 22.37
N THR A 125 0.26 -4.35 23.62
CA THR A 125 0.94 -3.37 24.48
C THR A 125 2.15 -4.01 25.17
N ALA A 126 3.07 -3.19 25.69
CA ALA A 126 4.29 -3.68 26.36
C ALA A 126 3.99 -4.55 27.59
N ASP A 127 2.83 -4.37 28.24
CA ASP A 127 2.34 -5.21 29.34
C ASP A 127 1.60 -6.48 28.87
N GLY A 128 1.60 -6.75 27.55
CA GLY A 128 1.05 -7.96 26.95
C GLY A 128 -0.45 -7.96 26.73
N ARG A 129 -1.13 -6.84 26.91
CA ARG A 129 -2.58 -6.74 26.57
C ARG A 129 -2.76 -6.65 25.07
N ARG A 130 -3.73 -7.36 24.55
CA ARG A 130 -4.19 -7.26 23.15
C ARG A 130 -5.41 -6.34 23.09
N ILE A 131 -5.37 -5.42 22.14
CA ILE A 131 -6.42 -4.44 21.88
C ILE A 131 -6.93 -4.64 20.45
#